data_7732167296ae71d5e7eb91f6aabee62a
#
_entry.id   7732167296ae71d5e7eb91f6aabee62a
#
_cell.length_a   1.000
_cell.length_b   1.000
_cell.length_c   1.000
_cell.angle_alpha   90.00
_cell.angle_beta   90.00
_cell.angle_gamma   90.00
#
_symmetry.space_group_name_H-M   'P 1'
#
loop_
_entity.id
_entity.type
_entity.pdbx_description
1 polymer ?
#
loop_
_entity_poly.entity_id
_entity_poly.type
_entity_poly.pdbx_seq_one_letter_code
_entity_poly.pdbx_strand_id
1 'polypeptide(L)'
;MDIVCATNMPFAMEAFSTLGSTRILEGRDIKAADVREVEILALRSTTKVNRALLEGSKVRFVGTATIGTDHLDISYFDQAGIKWCFAPGCNANSVSEYITASLLFLACKHGFTLEGKTIGVIGVGNVGRRVVQKARALGMQVLMNDPPRARQESRMEDNGPDDRFVDLDQVLAEADIITVHVPLTKEGPDKTVHLADASFFERAKKGLIFMNAARGPVVDSPALLNALAGGKVSHVVLDTWEGEPDYRLDVMSKVDIATPHIAGHSFEGKVMGTVMVYREVCRFLGVPATWSHEPFMPAPLVPCIRVEVAGRQDQVVLREVVRQVYDLAGDDRRFRDSALADNAGRIRNFDRLRSHYPERREFQYTTVKLIGGTPSLRRILKDLGFKVE
;
A
#
# COMPACT_ATOMS: atom_id res chain seq x y z
N MET A 1 -12.09 26.41 18.49
CA MET A 1 -10.93 25.82 17.79
C MET A 1 -11.32 25.61 16.34
N ASP A 2 -10.55 26.14 15.41
CA ASP A 2 -10.81 26.03 13.98
C ASP A 2 -9.96 24.94 13.34
N ILE A 3 -10.62 24.06 12.59
CA ILE A 3 -10.03 22.86 11.98
C ILE A 3 -10.29 22.90 10.47
N VAL A 4 -9.25 22.59 9.69
CA VAL A 4 -9.39 22.35 8.25
C VAL A 4 -9.02 20.91 7.94
N CYS A 5 -9.90 20.21 7.21
CA CYS A 5 -9.65 18.87 6.72
C CYS A 5 -9.72 18.82 5.19
N ALA A 6 -8.92 17.95 4.58
CA ALA A 6 -8.97 17.73 3.14
C ALA A 6 -10.17 16.84 2.75
N THR A 7 -10.83 17.13 1.61
CA THR A 7 -12.01 16.39 1.08
C THR A 7 -11.77 14.90 0.92
N ASN A 8 -10.54 14.49 0.63
CA ASN A 8 -10.16 13.11 0.40
C ASN A 8 -9.90 12.30 1.68
N MET A 9 -10.29 12.83 2.85
CA MET A 9 -10.35 12.14 4.13
C MET A 9 -11.80 11.71 4.42
N PRO A 10 -12.19 10.45 4.23
CA PRO A 10 -13.55 10.01 4.52
C PRO A 10 -13.95 10.28 5.97
N PHE A 11 -15.18 10.75 6.19
CA PHE A 11 -15.75 11.06 7.52
C PHE A 11 -14.99 12.12 8.32
N ALA A 12 -14.20 12.96 7.66
CA ALA A 12 -13.46 14.01 8.36
C ALA A 12 -14.39 15.04 9.02
N MET A 13 -15.50 15.40 8.37
CA MET A 13 -16.50 16.32 8.96
C MET A 13 -17.08 15.72 10.23
N GLU A 14 -17.54 14.46 10.19
CA GLU A 14 -18.17 13.78 11.32
C GLU A 14 -17.20 13.60 12.49
N ALA A 15 -15.95 13.27 12.19
CA ALA A 15 -14.92 13.09 13.20
C ALA A 15 -14.52 14.40 13.86
N PHE A 16 -14.08 15.38 13.08
CA PHE A 16 -13.42 16.56 13.62
C PHE A 16 -14.41 17.62 14.12
N SER A 17 -15.68 17.60 13.69
CA SER A 17 -16.73 18.47 14.28
C SER A 17 -17.02 18.15 15.74
N THR A 18 -16.62 17.00 16.25
CA THR A 18 -16.66 16.67 17.70
C THR A 18 -15.63 17.47 18.51
N LEU A 19 -14.63 18.05 17.85
CA LEU A 19 -13.51 18.76 18.49
C LEU A 19 -13.59 20.28 18.30
N GLY A 20 -14.24 20.76 17.24
CA GLY A 20 -14.32 22.18 16.97
C GLY A 20 -15.02 22.52 15.66
N SER A 21 -14.94 23.79 15.27
CA SER A 21 -15.47 24.28 13.99
C SER A 21 -14.64 23.72 12.84
N THR A 22 -15.22 22.82 12.06
CA THR A 22 -14.53 22.08 11.01
C THR A 22 -14.97 22.53 9.61
N ARG A 23 -14.00 22.79 8.74
CA ARG A 23 -14.20 23.07 7.32
C ARG A 23 -13.52 22.00 6.47
N ILE A 24 -14.17 21.59 5.39
CA ILE A 24 -13.61 20.67 4.39
C ILE A 24 -13.19 21.46 3.16
N LEU A 25 -11.95 21.29 2.72
CA LEU A 25 -11.39 21.95 1.54
C LEU A 25 -10.76 20.94 0.59
N GLU A 26 -10.76 21.25 -0.70
CA GLU A 26 -10.02 20.42 -1.67
C GLU A 26 -8.52 20.53 -1.38
N GLY A 27 -7.89 19.37 -1.10
CA GLY A 27 -6.52 19.34 -0.59
C GLY A 27 -5.49 20.04 -1.48
N ARG A 28 -5.70 20.07 -2.81
CA ARG A 28 -4.81 20.77 -3.76
C ARG A 28 -4.99 22.29 -3.74
N ASP A 29 -6.16 22.76 -3.30
CA ASP A 29 -6.54 24.17 -3.35
C ASP A 29 -6.32 24.88 -2.01
N ILE A 30 -5.86 24.17 -0.98
CA ILE A 30 -5.56 24.76 0.34
C ILE A 30 -4.40 25.75 0.19
N LYS A 31 -4.67 27.02 0.52
CA LYS A 31 -3.72 28.15 0.44
C LYS A 31 -3.42 28.69 1.84
N ALA A 32 -2.38 29.51 1.96
CA ALA A 32 -1.99 30.16 3.21
C ALA A 32 -3.13 30.97 3.85
N ALA A 33 -3.96 31.62 3.04
CA ALA A 33 -5.12 32.38 3.53
C ALA A 33 -6.15 31.46 4.23
N ASP A 34 -6.32 30.23 3.75
CA ASP A 34 -7.31 29.28 4.28
C ASP A 34 -6.93 28.73 5.66
N VAL A 35 -5.62 28.72 5.96
CA VAL A 35 -5.08 28.14 7.21
C VAL A 35 -4.64 29.19 8.24
N ARG A 36 -4.79 30.47 7.94
CA ARG A 36 -4.26 31.56 8.78
C ARG A 36 -4.79 31.53 10.23
N GLU A 37 -6.07 31.29 10.41
CA GLU A 37 -6.74 31.25 11.72
C GLU A 37 -6.94 29.82 12.25
N VAL A 38 -6.52 28.81 11.48
CA VAL A 38 -6.71 27.38 11.77
C VAL A 38 -5.70 26.90 12.78
N GLU A 39 -6.15 26.11 13.76
CA GLU A 39 -5.30 25.52 14.78
C GLU A 39 -4.88 24.08 14.41
N ILE A 40 -5.75 23.32 13.73
CA ILE A 40 -5.54 21.93 13.34
C ILE A 40 -5.70 21.80 11.83
N LEU A 41 -4.71 21.25 11.14
CA LEU A 41 -4.76 20.94 9.72
C LEU A 41 -4.66 19.42 9.52
N ALA A 42 -5.71 18.78 9.03
CA ALA A 42 -5.76 17.35 8.74
C ALA A 42 -5.92 17.11 7.23
N LEU A 43 -5.03 16.29 6.64
CA LEU A 43 -4.95 16.18 5.18
C LEU A 43 -4.42 14.82 4.71
N ARG A 44 -4.21 14.70 3.40
CA ARG A 44 -3.52 13.58 2.75
C ARG A 44 -2.44 14.11 1.80
N SER A 45 -1.79 13.24 1.06
CA SER A 45 -0.59 13.51 0.24
C SER A 45 -0.80 14.50 -0.94
N THR A 46 -2.01 14.98 -1.20
CA THR A 46 -2.27 15.95 -2.28
C THR A 46 -1.90 17.39 -1.92
N THR A 47 -1.68 17.68 -0.64
CA THR A 47 -1.33 19.01 -0.14
C THR A 47 0.13 19.01 0.30
N LYS A 48 0.97 19.86 -0.29
CA LYS A 48 2.32 20.12 0.22
C LYS A 48 2.23 21.07 1.43
N VAL A 49 2.69 20.61 2.58
CA VAL A 49 2.66 21.39 3.83
C VAL A 49 4.09 21.81 4.18
N ASN A 50 4.38 23.07 3.97
CA ASN A 50 5.69 23.65 4.13
C ASN A 50 5.60 25.07 4.75
N ARG A 51 6.75 25.72 4.91
CA ARG A 51 6.82 27.09 5.42
C ARG A 51 5.89 28.04 4.67
N ALA A 52 5.88 28.00 3.33
CA ALA A 52 5.06 28.91 2.52
C ALA A 52 3.54 28.80 2.79
N LEU A 53 3.07 27.59 3.16
CA LEU A 53 1.66 27.37 3.53
C LEU A 53 1.38 27.84 4.96
N LEU A 54 2.28 27.61 5.90
CA LEU A 54 1.98 27.72 7.34
C LEU A 54 2.58 28.95 8.02
N GLU A 55 3.48 29.67 7.38
CA GLU A 55 4.12 30.86 8.00
C GLU A 55 3.07 31.92 8.32
N GLY A 56 3.07 32.40 9.56
CA GLY A 56 2.09 33.36 10.07
C GLY A 56 0.68 32.79 10.34
N SER A 57 0.48 31.49 10.23
CA SER A 57 -0.77 30.81 10.64
C SER A 57 -0.80 30.50 12.14
N LYS A 58 -1.99 30.17 12.66
CA LYS A 58 -2.17 29.66 14.01
C LYS A 58 -2.07 28.14 14.12
N VAL A 59 -1.64 27.45 13.06
CA VAL A 59 -1.56 26.00 13.02
C VAL A 59 -0.53 25.49 14.03
N ARG A 60 -0.98 24.68 14.97
CA ARG A 60 -0.15 24.05 16.01
C ARG A 60 -0.09 22.53 15.89
N PHE A 61 -0.94 21.95 15.03
CA PHE A 61 -0.94 20.53 14.74
C PHE A 61 -1.25 20.23 13.28
N VAL A 62 -0.44 19.37 12.64
CA VAL A 62 -0.65 18.85 11.29
C VAL A 62 -0.79 17.35 11.33
N GLY A 63 -1.90 16.80 10.83
CA GLY A 63 -2.10 15.36 10.70
C GLY A 63 -2.23 14.92 9.24
N THR A 64 -1.46 13.92 8.83
CA THR A 64 -1.64 13.32 7.50
C THR A 64 -2.21 11.91 7.58
N ALA A 65 -3.37 11.70 6.94
CA ALA A 65 -4.04 10.40 6.85
C ALA A 65 -3.38 9.50 5.77
N THR A 66 -2.04 9.47 5.78
CA THR A 66 -1.20 8.68 4.86
C THR A 66 -0.05 8.02 5.62
N ILE A 67 0.54 6.97 5.03
CA ILE A 67 1.77 6.35 5.58
C ILE A 67 2.99 7.20 5.24
N GLY A 68 3.07 7.72 4.00
CA GLY A 68 4.19 8.56 3.56
C GLY A 68 4.05 9.99 4.06
N THR A 69 5.18 10.61 4.35
CA THR A 69 5.29 12.00 4.84
C THR A 69 6.05 12.90 3.86
N ASP A 70 6.29 12.43 2.64
CA ASP A 70 7.11 13.11 1.62
C ASP A 70 6.59 14.51 1.23
N HIS A 71 5.32 14.81 1.54
CA HIS A 71 4.66 16.09 1.30
C HIS A 71 4.72 17.06 2.50
N LEU A 72 5.33 16.65 3.62
CA LEU A 72 5.45 17.43 4.85
C LEU A 72 6.88 17.95 5.02
N ASP A 73 7.04 19.23 5.30
CA ASP A 73 8.31 19.85 5.71
C ASP A 73 8.48 19.70 7.23
N ILE A 74 8.90 18.51 7.64
CA ILE A 74 9.08 18.15 9.06
C ILE A 74 10.13 19.06 9.71
N SER A 75 11.19 19.42 9.00
CA SER A 75 12.23 20.31 9.52
C SER A 75 11.66 21.70 9.88
N TYR A 76 10.74 22.20 9.07
CA TYR A 76 10.04 23.44 9.39
C TYR A 76 9.11 23.27 10.59
N PHE A 77 8.42 22.14 10.71
CA PHE A 77 7.52 21.88 11.86
C PHE A 77 8.27 21.89 13.18
N ASP A 78 9.44 21.26 13.21
CA ASP A 78 10.31 21.24 14.40
C ASP A 78 10.79 22.65 14.78
N GLN A 79 11.17 23.47 13.79
CA GLN A 79 11.57 24.87 14.01
C GLN A 79 10.43 25.76 14.51
N ALA A 80 9.20 25.53 13.98
CA ALA A 80 8.02 26.32 14.31
C ALA A 80 7.26 25.81 15.56
N GLY A 81 7.70 24.68 16.16
CA GLY A 81 7.02 24.06 17.30
C GLY A 81 5.69 23.42 16.95
N ILE A 82 5.44 23.15 15.64
CA ILE A 82 4.21 22.51 15.18
C ILE A 82 4.29 21.01 15.44
N LYS A 83 3.32 20.46 16.16
CA LYS A 83 3.20 19.02 16.35
C LYS A 83 2.61 18.38 15.11
N TRP A 84 2.97 17.13 14.85
CA TRP A 84 2.45 16.44 13.67
C TRP A 84 2.28 14.95 13.90
N CYS A 85 1.45 14.33 13.09
CA CYS A 85 1.30 12.88 13.03
C CYS A 85 1.07 12.39 11.61
N PHE A 86 1.28 11.09 11.43
CA PHE A 86 0.95 10.37 10.21
C PHE A 86 0.17 9.09 10.57
N ALA A 87 -0.29 8.33 9.58
CA ALA A 87 -1.13 7.16 9.81
C ALA A 87 -0.40 5.85 9.43
N PRO A 88 0.60 5.39 10.22
CA PRO A 88 1.41 4.24 9.88
C PRO A 88 0.57 2.96 9.84
N GLY A 89 0.54 2.29 8.69
CA GLY A 89 -0.19 1.03 8.52
C GLY A 89 -1.69 1.15 8.28
N CYS A 90 -2.25 2.34 8.14
CA CYS A 90 -3.69 2.55 7.90
C CYS A 90 -4.21 1.75 6.67
N ASN A 91 -3.41 1.63 5.63
CA ASN A 91 -3.75 0.90 4.40
C ASN A 91 -2.92 -0.38 4.20
N ALA A 92 -2.27 -0.88 5.24
CA ALA A 92 -1.38 -2.04 5.11
C ALA A 92 -2.10 -3.30 4.64
N ASN A 93 -3.36 -3.49 5.04
CA ASN A 93 -4.18 -4.60 4.56
C ASN A 93 -4.49 -4.44 3.07
N SER A 94 -4.84 -3.25 2.62
CA SER A 94 -5.10 -2.94 1.21
C SER A 94 -3.91 -3.32 0.31
N VAL A 95 -2.68 -2.95 0.72
CA VAL A 95 -1.47 -3.30 -0.05
C VAL A 95 -1.23 -4.80 -0.04
N SER A 96 -1.44 -5.49 1.08
CA SER A 96 -1.29 -6.95 1.14
C SER A 96 -2.32 -7.67 0.25
N GLU A 97 -3.52 -7.15 0.12
CA GLU A 97 -4.55 -7.65 -0.81
C GLU A 97 -4.19 -7.38 -2.27
N TYR A 98 -3.58 -6.23 -2.57
CA TYR A 98 -3.00 -5.95 -3.89
C TYR A 98 -1.93 -7.00 -4.28
N ILE A 99 -0.99 -7.30 -3.39
CA ILE A 99 0.02 -8.33 -3.62
C ILE A 99 -0.64 -9.71 -3.80
N THR A 100 -1.62 -10.06 -2.98
CA THR A 100 -2.39 -11.31 -3.11
C THR A 100 -3.09 -11.43 -4.47
N ALA A 101 -3.75 -10.36 -4.90
CA ALA A 101 -4.43 -10.31 -6.20
C ALA A 101 -3.42 -10.44 -7.35
N SER A 102 -2.25 -9.78 -7.23
CA SER A 102 -1.16 -9.85 -8.21
C SER A 102 -0.56 -11.25 -8.32
N LEU A 103 -0.30 -11.92 -7.20
CA LEU A 103 0.19 -13.29 -7.15
C LEU A 103 -0.77 -14.26 -7.85
N LEU A 104 -2.05 -14.21 -7.49
CA LEU A 104 -3.08 -15.06 -8.10
C LEU A 104 -3.29 -14.74 -9.58
N PHE A 105 -3.19 -13.47 -9.98
CA PHE A 105 -3.28 -13.06 -11.37
C PHE A 105 -2.12 -13.64 -12.19
N LEU A 106 -0.88 -13.45 -11.75
CA LEU A 106 0.31 -13.95 -12.46
C LEU A 106 0.31 -15.47 -12.54
N ALA A 107 0.01 -16.15 -11.43
CA ALA A 107 -0.02 -17.61 -11.37
C ALA A 107 -1.01 -18.21 -12.37
N CYS A 108 -2.23 -17.65 -12.46
CA CYS A 108 -3.23 -18.13 -13.43
C CYS A 108 -2.91 -17.70 -14.87
N LYS A 109 -2.33 -16.51 -15.07
CA LYS A 109 -1.98 -16.00 -16.42
C LYS A 109 -0.83 -16.81 -17.05
N HIS A 110 0.17 -17.17 -16.22
CA HIS A 110 1.38 -17.84 -16.70
C HIS A 110 1.44 -19.35 -16.36
N GLY A 111 0.39 -19.91 -15.77
CA GLY A 111 0.23 -21.36 -15.57
C GLY A 111 1.16 -21.96 -14.51
N PHE A 112 1.48 -21.23 -13.45
CA PHE A 112 2.25 -21.77 -12.34
C PHE A 112 1.45 -21.84 -11.02
N THR A 113 1.90 -22.70 -10.10
CA THR A 113 1.29 -22.87 -8.78
C THR A 113 2.03 -22.03 -7.75
N LEU A 114 1.31 -21.34 -6.86
CA LEU A 114 1.88 -20.58 -5.75
C LEU A 114 2.31 -21.47 -4.60
N GLU A 115 1.54 -22.52 -4.31
CA GLU A 115 1.87 -23.50 -3.27
C GLU A 115 3.26 -24.08 -3.49
N GLY A 116 4.07 -24.10 -2.44
CA GLY A 116 5.45 -24.58 -2.46
C GLY A 116 6.49 -23.61 -3.04
N LYS A 117 6.08 -22.49 -3.69
CA LYS A 117 7.04 -21.46 -4.13
C LYS A 117 7.56 -20.66 -2.94
N THR A 118 8.79 -20.21 -3.06
CA THR A 118 9.43 -19.34 -2.06
C THR A 118 9.24 -17.88 -2.43
N ILE A 119 8.67 -17.09 -1.50
CA ILE A 119 8.56 -15.63 -1.61
C ILE A 119 9.49 -14.95 -0.62
N GLY A 120 10.32 -14.04 -1.11
CA GLY A 120 11.12 -13.11 -0.32
C GLY A 120 10.33 -11.83 -0.04
N VAL A 121 10.13 -11.52 1.23
CA VAL A 121 9.48 -10.26 1.68
C VAL A 121 10.55 -9.36 2.24
N ILE A 122 10.90 -8.29 1.50
CA ILE A 122 11.90 -7.31 1.92
C ILE A 122 11.19 -6.11 2.54
N GLY A 123 11.44 -5.87 3.84
CA GLY A 123 10.70 -4.94 4.67
C GLY A 123 9.46 -5.59 5.28
N VAL A 124 9.55 -6.01 6.56
CA VAL A 124 8.48 -6.75 7.27
C VAL A 124 7.79 -5.86 8.32
N GLY A 125 7.55 -4.61 7.95
CA GLY A 125 6.79 -3.64 8.74
C GLY A 125 5.27 -3.90 8.72
N ASN A 126 4.47 -2.83 8.76
CA ASN A 126 3.00 -2.94 8.76
C ASN A 126 2.43 -3.66 7.54
N VAL A 127 3.01 -3.44 6.36
CA VAL A 127 2.60 -4.08 5.10
C VAL A 127 3.19 -5.48 5.02
N GLY A 128 4.53 -5.61 5.12
CA GLY A 128 5.22 -6.87 4.88
C GLY A 128 4.73 -8.01 5.76
N ARG A 129 4.46 -7.77 7.05
CA ARG A 129 3.89 -8.82 7.95
C ARG A 129 2.52 -9.35 7.48
N ARG A 130 1.67 -8.50 6.87
CA ARG A 130 0.38 -8.93 6.31
C ARG A 130 0.57 -9.70 5.00
N VAL A 131 1.57 -9.32 4.20
CA VAL A 131 1.98 -10.09 3.00
C VAL A 131 2.50 -11.46 3.41
N VAL A 132 3.35 -11.56 4.43
CA VAL A 132 3.82 -12.83 5.01
C VAL A 132 2.64 -13.74 5.40
N GLN A 133 1.66 -13.21 6.14
CA GLN A 133 0.48 -13.97 6.55
C GLN A 133 -0.31 -14.51 5.34
N LYS A 134 -0.57 -13.66 4.34
CA LYS A 134 -1.34 -14.05 3.15
C LYS A 134 -0.56 -14.99 2.23
N ALA A 135 0.76 -14.82 2.11
CA ALA A 135 1.62 -15.74 1.35
C ALA A 135 1.64 -17.14 1.98
N ARG A 136 1.77 -17.22 3.32
CA ARG A 136 1.65 -18.51 4.05
C ARG A 136 0.28 -19.14 3.87
N ALA A 137 -0.79 -18.36 3.89
CA ALA A 137 -2.15 -18.85 3.62
C ALA A 137 -2.28 -19.45 2.21
N LEU A 138 -1.54 -18.92 1.22
CA LEU A 138 -1.48 -19.46 -0.14
C LEU A 138 -0.54 -20.68 -0.28
N GLY A 139 0.00 -21.21 0.83
CA GLY A 139 0.89 -22.39 0.84
C GLY A 139 2.34 -22.08 0.39
N MET A 140 2.73 -20.79 0.38
CA MET A 140 4.08 -20.40 0.00
C MET A 140 5.07 -20.53 1.16
N GLN A 141 6.33 -20.83 0.86
CA GLN A 141 7.46 -20.66 1.78
C GLN A 141 7.83 -19.17 1.83
N VAL A 142 8.14 -18.63 3.00
CA VAL A 142 8.40 -17.21 3.16
C VAL A 142 9.78 -16.96 3.76
N LEU A 143 10.60 -16.19 3.05
CA LEU A 143 11.85 -15.63 3.55
C LEU A 143 11.63 -14.16 3.91
N MET A 144 11.92 -13.80 5.15
CA MET A 144 11.74 -12.44 5.67
C MET A 144 13.08 -11.73 5.77
N ASN A 145 13.19 -10.55 5.15
CA ASN A 145 14.36 -9.70 5.28
C ASN A 145 13.95 -8.30 5.78
N ASP A 146 14.43 -7.93 6.95
CA ASP A 146 14.25 -6.59 7.54
C ASP A 146 15.42 -6.32 8.50
N PRO A 147 16.57 -5.83 8.00
CA PRO A 147 17.76 -5.64 8.83
C PRO A 147 17.55 -4.77 10.07
N PRO A 148 16.82 -3.64 10.01
CA PRO A 148 16.48 -2.85 11.21
C PRO A 148 15.76 -3.67 12.28
N ARG A 149 14.76 -4.46 11.89
CA ARG A 149 14.02 -5.30 12.81
C ARG A 149 14.84 -6.47 13.31
N ALA A 150 15.59 -7.13 12.43
CA ALA A 150 16.49 -8.21 12.83
C ALA A 150 17.46 -7.76 13.95
N ARG A 151 18.01 -6.54 13.86
CA ARG A 151 18.86 -5.97 14.90
C ARG A 151 18.12 -5.63 16.20
N GLN A 152 16.82 -5.37 16.15
CA GLN A 152 16.00 -5.15 17.35
C GLN A 152 15.58 -6.47 18.00
N GLU A 153 15.16 -7.42 17.21
CA GLU A 153 14.63 -8.72 17.69
C GLU A 153 15.73 -9.68 18.14
N SER A 154 16.95 -9.58 17.61
CA SER A 154 18.12 -10.31 18.15
C SER A 154 18.46 -9.96 19.60
N ARG A 155 17.86 -8.90 20.14
CA ARG A 155 17.96 -8.50 21.55
C ARG A 155 16.82 -9.03 22.41
N MET A 156 15.81 -9.67 21.80
CA MET A 156 14.65 -10.28 22.46
C MET A 156 14.72 -11.79 22.19
N GLU A 157 14.86 -12.58 23.25
CA GLU A 157 14.82 -14.04 23.14
C GLU A 157 13.39 -14.48 22.79
N ASP A 158 13.27 -15.37 21.82
CA ASP A 158 12.05 -16.13 21.48
C ASP A 158 11.23 -15.71 20.24
N ASN A 159 11.87 -15.83 19.07
CA ASN A 159 11.09 -16.03 17.83
C ASN A 159 11.24 -17.51 17.40
N GLY A 160 10.09 -18.16 17.13
CA GLY A 160 10.09 -19.53 16.61
C GLY A 160 10.89 -19.61 15.30
N PRO A 161 11.34 -20.81 14.89
CA PRO A 161 12.21 -21.01 13.71
C PRO A 161 11.63 -20.44 12.40
N ASP A 162 10.30 -20.38 12.28
CA ASP A 162 9.60 -19.89 11.08
C ASP A 162 9.49 -18.36 10.98
N ASP A 163 9.86 -17.62 12.05
CA ASP A 163 9.75 -16.17 12.13
C ASP A 163 11.11 -15.45 12.15
N ARG A 164 12.18 -16.15 11.77
CA ARG A 164 13.52 -15.56 11.71
C ARG A 164 13.74 -14.74 10.45
N PHE A 165 14.40 -13.59 10.62
CA PHE A 165 14.91 -12.83 9.50
C PHE A 165 16.13 -13.48 8.90
N VAL A 166 16.22 -13.42 7.57
CA VAL A 166 17.38 -13.91 6.80
C VAL A 166 18.10 -12.75 6.11
N ASP A 167 19.34 -12.97 5.72
CA ASP A 167 20.12 -12.01 4.97
C ASP A 167 19.54 -11.82 3.55
N LEU A 168 19.80 -10.63 2.97
CA LEU A 168 19.36 -10.33 1.61
C LEU A 168 19.90 -11.32 0.59
N ASP A 169 21.15 -11.76 0.75
CA ASP A 169 21.79 -12.71 -0.15
C ASP A 169 21.06 -14.06 -0.19
N GLN A 170 20.57 -14.53 0.96
CA GLN A 170 19.75 -15.74 1.02
C GLN A 170 18.40 -15.52 0.30
N VAL A 171 17.74 -14.37 0.50
CA VAL A 171 16.51 -14.05 -0.22
C VAL A 171 16.74 -14.06 -1.73
N LEU A 172 17.82 -13.43 -2.21
CA LEU A 172 18.14 -13.35 -3.62
C LEU A 172 18.43 -14.73 -4.24
N ALA A 173 19.13 -15.58 -3.51
CA ALA A 173 19.51 -16.91 -4.00
C ALA A 173 18.33 -17.92 -4.05
N GLU A 174 17.39 -17.83 -3.10
CA GLU A 174 16.37 -18.87 -2.90
C GLU A 174 14.96 -18.47 -3.37
N ALA A 175 14.62 -17.16 -3.36
CA ALA A 175 13.25 -16.74 -3.65
C ALA A 175 12.89 -16.86 -5.14
N ASP A 176 11.74 -17.47 -5.44
CA ASP A 176 11.11 -17.46 -6.76
C ASP A 176 10.43 -16.13 -7.04
N ILE A 177 9.93 -15.49 -5.98
CA ILE A 177 9.20 -14.23 -6.01
C ILE A 177 9.80 -13.31 -4.96
N ILE A 178 10.06 -12.05 -5.30
CA ILE A 178 10.47 -11.02 -4.32
C ILE A 178 9.48 -9.87 -4.36
N THR A 179 9.03 -9.45 -3.18
CA THR A 179 8.18 -8.27 -3.00
C THR A 179 8.77 -7.30 -1.99
N VAL A 180 8.76 -6.01 -2.31
CA VAL A 180 9.45 -4.97 -1.53
C VAL A 180 8.45 -4.07 -0.82
N HIS A 181 8.66 -3.86 0.50
CA HIS A 181 7.79 -3.08 1.39
C HIS A 181 8.58 -2.18 2.34
N VAL A 182 9.67 -1.61 1.85
CA VAL A 182 10.57 -0.74 2.61
C VAL A 182 10.18 0.74 2.50
N PRO A 183 10.50 1.59 3.48
CA PRO A 183 10.46 3.04 3.30
C PRO A 183 11.55 3.49 2.30
N LEU A 184 11.44 4.71 1.78
CA LEU A 184 12.50 5.32 0.97
C LEU A 184 13.53 5.97 1.89
N THR A 185 14.61 5.27 2.16
CA THR A 185 15.76 5.75 2.94
C THR A 185 16.91 6.11 2.02
N LYS A 186 17.38 7.36 2.08
CA LYS A 186 18.37 7.88 1.13
C LYS A 186 19.80 7.56 1.53
N GLU A 187 20.08 7.47 2.82
CA GLU A 187 21.43 7.37 3.39
C GLU A 187 21.48 6.36 4.54
N GLY A 188 22.69 6.06 4.97
CA GLY A 188 22.96 5.18 6.11
C GLY A 188 22.97 3.69 5.76
N PRO A 189 23.14 2.81 6.77
CA PRO A 189 23.30 1.37 6.56
C PRO A 189 22.05 0.69 6.02
N ASP A 190 20.88 1.29 6.21
CA ASP A 190 19.58 0.79 5.75
C ASP A 190 19.06 1.60 4.55
N LYS A 191 19.96 2.12 3.70
CA LYS A 191 19.61 2.80 2.47
C LYS A 191 18.78 1.89 1.57
N THR A 192 17.66 2.41 1.04
CA THR A 192 16.74 1.68 0.17
C THR A 192 16.59 2.32 -1.21
N VAL A 193 17.12 3.53 -1.44
CA VAL A 193 17.22 4.09 -2.79
C VAL A 193 18.07 3.17 -3.65
N HIS A 194 17.52 2.70 -4.78
CA HIS A 194 18.10 1.71 -5.69
C HIS A 194 18.58 0.45 -4.96
N LEU A 195 17.80 -0.01 -3.98
CA LEU A 195 18.02 -1.30 -3.34
C LEU A 195 17.99 -2.43 -4.38
N ALA A 196 17.04 -2.36 -5.32
CA ALA A 196 16.95 -3.29 -6.45
C ALA A 196 17.72 -2.69 -7.65
N ASP A 197 19.04 -2.73 -7.57
CA ASP A 197 20.01 -2.32 -8.59
C ASP A 197 20.47 -3.49 -9.49
N ALA A 198 21.46 -3.27 -10.34
CA ALA A 198 22.02 -4.29 -11.23
C ALA A 198 22.57 -5.48 -10.43
N SER A 199 23.29 -5.23 -9.34
CA SER A 199 23.86 -6.29 -8.47
C SER A 199 22.78 -7.13 -7.79
N PHE A 200 21.68 -6.48 -7.36
CA PHE A 200 20.52 -7.19 -6.80
C PHE A 200 19.94 -8.19 -7.81
N PHE A 201 19.66 -7.74 -9.04
CA PHE A 201 19.10 -8.62 -10.05
C PHE A 201 20.10 -9.68 -10.54
N GLU A 202 21.39 -9.37 -10.63
CA GLU A 202 22.43 -10.33 -11.00
C GLU A 202 22.54 -11.49 -10.01
N ARG A 203 22.46 -11.22 -8.71
CA ARG A 203 22.51 -12.23 -7.64
C ARG A 203 21.18 -12.99 -7.47
N ALA A 204 20.07 -12.43 -7.93
CA ALA A 204 18.76 -13.05 -7.79
C ALA A 204 18.68 -14.38 -8.58
N LYS A 205 17.77 -15.25 -8.17
CA LYS A 205 17.45 -16.49 -8.88
C LYS A 205 16.99 -16.22 -10.30
N LYS A 206 17.44 -16.98 -11.28
CA LYS A 206 17.01 -16.82 -12.67
C LYS A 206 15.50 -17.08 -12.81
N GLY A 207 14.82 -16.24 -13.54
CA GLY A 207 13.37 -16.31 -13.70
C GLY A 207 12.60 -15.70 -12.54
N LEU A 208 13.25 -14.84 -11.73
CA LEU A 208 12.63 -14.13 -10.62
C LEU A 208 11.34 -13.41 -11.05
N ILE A 209 10.31 -13.49 -10.21
CA ILE A 209 9.13 -12.62 -10.26
C ILE A 209 9.36 -11.47 -9.27
N PHE A 210 9.32 -10.21 -9.76
CA PHE A 210 9.64 -9.05 -8.94
C PHE A 210 8.42 -8.14 -8.76
N MET A 211 8.17 -7.68 -7.52
CA MET A 211 7.02 -6.83 -7.19
C MET A 211 7.45 -5.63 -6.34
N ASN A 212 7.04 -4.42 -6.75
CA ASN A 212 7.23 -3.20 -5.95
C ASN A 212 5.93 -2.42 -5.79
N ALA A 213 5.42 -2.39 -4.57
CA ALA A 213 4.31 -1.54 -4.12
C ALA A 213 4.72 -0.66 -2.91
N ALA A 214 6.02 -0.35 -2.80
CA ALA A 214 6.59 0.47 -1.72
C ALA A 214 6.83 1.92 -2.18
N ARG A 215 7.98 2.17 -2.81
CA ARG A 215 8.36 3.47 -3.41
C ARG A 215 9.11 3.22 -4.72
N GLY A 216 8.82 4.05 -5.74
CA GLY A 216 9.44 3.93 -7.06
C GLY A 216 10.97 3.90 -7.04
N PRO A 217 11.65 4.87 -6.40
CA PRO A 217 13.12 4.92 -6.35
C PRO A 217 13.80 3.81 -5.53
N VAL A 218 13.07 2.83 -5.02
CA VAL A 218 13.66 1.60 -4.47
C VAL A 218 14.21 0.73 -5.59
N VAL A 219 13.71 0.91 -6.81
CA VAL A 219 14.12 0.17 -8.01
C VAL A 219 14.91 1.09 -8.93
N ASP A 220 16.07 0.64 -9.38
CA ASP A 220 16.78 1.23 -10.51
C ASP A 220 16.11 0.75 -11.80
N SER A 221 15.40 1.66 -12.49
CA SER A 221 14.62 1.32 -13.68
C SER A 221 15.46 0.77 -14.83
N PRO A 222 16.66 1.32 -15.16
CA PRO A 222 17.59 0.73 -16.12
C PRO A 222 18.02 -0.69 -15.76
N ALA A 223 18.36 -0.95 -14.50
CA ALA A 223 18.76 -2.27 -14.03
C ALA A 223 17.62 -3.31 -14.19
N LEU A 224 16.39 -2.91 -13.84
CA LEU A 224 15.21 -3.75 -14.04
C LEU A 224 14.98 -4.11 -15.52
N LEU A 225 15.09 -3.12 -16.42
CA LEU A 225 14.95 -3.35 -17.86
C LEU A 225 16.01 -4.33 -18.40
N ASN A 226 17.26 -4.18 -17.97
CA ASN A 226 18.34 -5.08 -18.34
C ASN A 226 18.11 -6.50 -17.80
N ALA A 227 17.62 -6.63 -16.57
CA ALA A 227 17.30 -7.92 -15.96
C ALA A 227 16.14 -8.64 -16.68
N LEU A 228 15.13 -7.89 -17.13
CA LEU A 228 14.04 -8.41 -17.97
C LEU A 228 14.57 -8.87 -19.33
N ALA A 229 15.36 -8.03 -20.02
CA ALA A 229 15.93 -8.36 -21.34
C ALA A 229 16.85 -9.58 -21.29
N GLY A 230 17.61 -9.74 -20.19
CA GLY A 230 18.50 -10.91 -19.96
C GLY A 230 17.79 -12.15 -19.43
N GLY A 231 16.47 -12.13 -19.22
CA GLY A 231 15.70 -13.26 -18.66
C GLY A 231 16.06 -13.61 -17.22
N LYS A 232 16.70 -12.70 -16.50
CA LYS A 232 16.98 -12.84 -15.06
C LYS A 232 15.69 -12.63 -14.27
N VAL A 233 14.89 -11.64 -14.66
CA VAL A 233 13.53 -11.39 -14.19
C VAL A 233 12.56 -11.87 -15.26
N SER A 234 11.55 -12.64 -14.88
CA SER A 234 10.54 -13.19 -15.80
C SER A 234 9.24 -12.37 -15.83
N HIS A 235 8.79 -11.92 -14.66
CA HIS A 235 7.54 -11.18 -14.50
C HIS A 235 7.70 -10.04 -13.50
N VAL A 236 6.99 -8.93 -13.74
CA VAL A 236 7.10 -7.72 -12.90
C VAL A 236 5.73 -7.12 -12.61
N VAL A 237 5.55 -6.72 -11.35
CA VAL A 237 4.42 -5.93 -10.89
C VAL A 237 4.93 -4.62 -10.29
N LEU A 238 4.50 -3.49 -10.85
CA LEU A 238 4.82 -2.17 -10.32
C LEU A 238 3.55 -1.37 -10.01
N ASP A 239 3.42 -0.95 -8.77
CA ASP A 239 2.43 0.04 -8.34
C ASP A 239 3.07 1.43 -8.16
N THR A 240 4.37 1.46 -7.86
CA THR A 240 5.14 2.69 -7.62
C THR A 240 6.26 2.82 -8.65
N TRP A 241 6.53 4.05 -9.09
CA TRP A 241 7.37 4.32 -10.25
C TRP A 241 8.50 5.30 -9.91
N GLU A 242 9.68 5.01 -10.39
CA GLU A 242 10.76 5.98 -10.36
C GLU A 242 10.38 7.20 -11.20
N GLY A 243 10.48 8.41 -10.62
CA GLY A 243 10.11 9.66 -11.27
C GLY A 243 8.61 10.00 -11.27
N GLU A 244 7.74 9.18 -10.63
CA GLU A 244 6.29 9.48 -10.57
C GLU A 244 6.00 10.92 -10.10
N PRO A 245 5.03 11.61 -10.70
CA PRO A 245 4.05 11.14 -11.68
C PRO A 245 4.53 11.07 -13.14
N ASP A 246 5.76 11.48 -13.46
CA ASP A 246 6.39 11.39 -14.77
C ASP A 246 7.17 10.07 -14.91
N TYR A 247 6.44 8.98 -15.01
CA TYR A 247 7.00 7.62 -15.07
C TYR A 247 7.46 7.24 -16.48
N ARG A 248 8.39 6.28 -16.55
CA ARG A 248 8.98 5.77 -17.80
C ARG A 248 8.04 4.82 -18.52
N LEU A 249 7.67 5.15 -19.79
CA LEU A 249 6.81 4.31 -20.64
C LEU A 249 7.48 3.00 -21.07
N ASP A 250 8.79 3.01 -21.28
CA ASP A 250 9.54 1.81 -21.64
C ASP A 250 9.50 0.76 -20.54
N VAL A 251 9.58 1.16 -19.26
CA VAL A 251 9.37 0.29 -18.10
C VAL A 251 7.94 -0.22 -18.07
N MET A 252 6.94 0.69 -18.18
CA MET A 252 5.51 0.32 -18.13
C MET A 252 5.16 -0.71 -19.20
N SER A 253 5.73 -0.61 -20.39
CA SER A 253 5.47 -1.52 -21.51
C SER A 253 5.98 -2.94 -21.28
N LYS A 254 6.90 -3.15 -20.34
CA LYS A 254 7.58 -4.43 -20.10
C LYS A 254 7.09 -5.17 -18.85
N VAL A 255 6.32 -4.51 -17.99
CA VAL A 255 5.80 -5.13 -16.76
C VAL A 255 4.46 -5.83 -17.00
N ASP A 256 4.17 -6.87 -16.24
CA ASP A 256 2.92 -7.66 -16.36
C ASP A 256 1.72 -6.92 -15.77
N ILE A 257 1.92 -6.17 -14.72
CA ILE A 257 0.92 -5.34 -14.06
C ILE A 257 1.54 -3.97 -13.76
N ALA A 258 0.88 -2.93 -14.23
CA ALA A 258 1.20 -1.53 -14.01
C ALA A 258 0.02 -0.82 -13.36
N THR A 259 0.20 -0.19 -12.20
CA THR A 259 -0.85 0.58 -11.53
C THR A 259 -0.33 1.93 -11.03
N PRO A 260 -1.17 2.98 -10.93
CA PRO A 260 -0.72 4.34 -10.64
C PRO A 260 -0.64 4.62 -9.14
N HIS A 261 0.16 3.86 -8.38
CA HIS A 261 0.37 4.03 -6.94
C HIS A 261 -0.95 3.96 -6.15
N ILE A 262 -1.72 2.89 -6.37
CA ILE A 262 -3.07 2.68 -5.79
C ILE A 262 -3.19 1.40 -4.96
N ALA A 263 -2.12 0.65 -4.76
CA ALA A 263 -2.15 -0.58 -3.96
C ALA A 263 -2.79 -0.38 -2.57
N GLY A 264 -2.56 0.78 -1.96
CA GLY A 264 -3.15 1.18 -0.68
C GLY A 264 -4.50 1.89 -0.75
N HIS A 265 -5.18 1.94 -1.90
CA HIS A 265 -6.40 2.72 -2.10
C HIS A 265 -7.68 1.89 -1.85
N SER A 266 -7.83 1.23 -0.69
CA SER A 266 -9.15 0.76 -0.24
C SER A 266 -9.91 1.88 0.49
N PHE A 267 -11.24 1.74 0.57
CA PHE A 267 -12.07 2.65 1.35
C PHE A 267 -11.70 2.58 2.84
N GLU A 268 -11.54 1.36 3.36
CA GLU A 268 -11.13 1.12 4.74
C GLU A 268 -9.76 1.71 5.07
N GLY A 269 -8.80 1.58 4.18
CA GLY A 269 -7.46 2.18 4.36
C GLY A 269 -7.52 3.71 4.46
N LYS A 270 -8.38 4.35 3.66
CA LYS A 270 -8.61 5.80 3.75
C LYS A 270 -9.30 6.18 5.06
N VAL A 271 -10.35 5.46 5.46
CA VAL A 271 -11.09 5.68 6.73
C VAL A 271 -10.15 5.50 7.92
N MET A 272 -9.36 4.43 7.96
CA MET A 272 -8.42 4.19 9.04
C MET A 272 -7.36 5.30 9.15
N GLY A 273 -6.97 5.91 8.03
CA GLY A 273 -6.13 7.11 8.06
C GLY A 273 -6.79 8.26 8.81
N THR A 274 -8.08 8.54 8.54
CA THR A 274 -8.86 9.57 9.26
C THR A 274 -8.96 9.23 10.75
N VAL A 275 -9.30 7.98 11.10
CA VAL A 275 -9.42 7.51 12.49
C VAL A 275 -8.11 7.72 13.26
N MET A 276 -6.97 7.38 12.66
CA MET A 276 -5.67 7.50 13.32
C MET A 276 -5.32 8.97 13.56
N VAL A 277 -5.49 9.84 12.57
CA VAL A 277 -5.25 11.28 12.72
C VAL A 277 -6.19 11.88 13.77
N TYR A 278 -7.47 11.53 13.74
CA TYR A 278 -8.45 11.99 14.74
C TYR A 278 -8.02 11.63 16.17
N ARG A 279 -7.60 10.36 16.38
CA ARG A 279 -7.13 9.90 17.69
C ARG A 279 -5.88 10.64 18.16
N GLU A 280 -4.94 10.93 17.26
CA GLU A 280 -3.73 11.69 17.59
C GLU A 280 -4.05 13.16 17.92
N VAL A 281 -5.01 13.78 17.22
CA VAL A 281 -5.49 15.11 17.55
C VAL A 281 -6.17 15.12 18.93
N CYS A 282 -7.01 14.13 19.24
CA CYS A 282 -7.60 13.99 20.57
C CYS A 282 -6.54 13.89 21.66
N ARG A 283 -5.48 13.07 21.42
CA ARG A 283 -4.36 12.94 22.36
C ARG A 283 -3.61 14.26 22.52
N PHE A 284 -3.35 14.97 21.44
CA PHE A 284 -2.71 16.29 21.47
C PHE A 284 -3.51 17.32 22.28
N LEU A 285 -4.83 17.27 22.17
CA LEU A 285 -5.74 18.16 22.90
C LEU A 285 -6.02 17.72 24.34
N GLY A 286 -5.63 16.51 24.73
CA GLY A 286 -5.95 15.96 26.05
C GLY A 286 -7.42 15.61 26.24
N VAL A 287 -8.15 15.30 25.15
CA VAL A 287 -9.58 14.97 25.18
C VAL A 287 -9.84 13.51 24.76
N PRO A 288 -10.91 12.86 25.24
CA PRO A 288 -11.25 11.51 24.81
C PRO A 288 -11.66 11.49 23.33
N ALA A 289 -11.27 10.41 22.60
CA ALA A 289 -11.72 10.14 21.26
C ALA A 289 -13.12 9.51 21.28
N THR A 290 -14.16 10.30 21.09
CA THR A 290 -15.56 9.88 21.22
C THR A 290 -16.19 9.43 19.90
N TRP A 291 -15.63 9.85 18.76
CA TRP A 291 -16.14 9.48 17.45
C TRP A 291 -15.62 8.10 17.03
N SER A 292 -16.50 7.33 16.37
CA SER A 292 -16.21 6.04 15.76
C SER A 292 -16.75 6.02 14.33
N HIS A 293 -16.05 5.34 13.43
CA HIS A 293 -16.38 5.28 12.01
C HIS A 293 -17.40 4.19 11.65
N GLU A 294 -17.57 3.18 12.50
CA GLU A 294 -18.37 1.98 12.19
C GLU A 294 -19.81 2.29 11.76
N PRO A 295 -20.54 3.24 12.41
CA PRO A 295 -21.91 3.55 12.02
C PRO A 295 -22.03 4.20 10.63
N PHE A 296 -20.95 4.78 10.12
CA PHE A 296 -20.94 5.51 8.85
C PHE A 296 -20.45 4.64 7.67
N MET A 297 -19.97 3.42 7.93
CA MET A 297 -19.43 2.55 6.88
C MET A 297 -20.53 2.11 5.91
N PRO A 298 -20.41 2.40 4.59
CA PRO A 298 -21.36 1.95 3.61
C PRO A 298 -21.32 0.43 3.43
N ALA A 299 -22.41 -0.15 2.96
CA ALA A 299 -22.41 -1.56 2.54
C ALA A 299 -21.41 -1.78 1.41
N PRO A 300 -20.71 -2.93 1.37
CA PRO A 300 -19.79 -3.23 0.27
C PRO A 300 -20.57 -3.46 -1.04
N LEU A 301 -19.96 -3.11 -2.19
CA LEU A 301 -20.54 -3.34 -3.51
C LEU A 301 -20.75 -4.84 -3.79
N VAL A 302 -19.90 -5.70 -3.24
CA VAL A 302 -19.97 -7.16 -3.35
C VAL A 302 -20.09 -7.75 -1.94
N PRO A 303 -21.29 -7.77 -1.34
CA PRO A 303 -21.47 -8.27 0.02
C PRO A 303 -21.35 -9.79 0.13
N CYS A 304 -21.66 -10.52 -0.94
CA CYS A 304 -21.64 -11.97 -0.96
C CYS A 304 -21.25 -12.51 -2.34
N ILE A 305 -20.38 -13.50 -2.34
CA ILE A 305 -19.97 -14.26 -3.53
C ILE A 305 -20.40 -15.72 -3.34
N ARG A 306 -21.09 -16.27 -4.34
CA ARG A 306 -21.35 -17.71 -4.43
C ARG A 306 -20.44 -18.32 -5.48
N VAL A 307 -19.70 -19.37 -5.12
CA VAL A 307 -18.80 -20.04 -6.04
C VAL A 307 -18.90 -21.54 -5.94
N GLU A 308 -19.03 -22.20 -7.10
CA GLU A 308 -18.99 -23.65 -7.22
C GLU A 308 -17.53 -24.11 -7.37
N VAL A 309 -17.15 -25.09 -6.57
CA VAL A 309 -15.76 -25.56 -6.47
C VAL A 309 -15.53 -26.89 -7.20
N ALA A 310 -16.59 -27.69 -7.40
CA ALA A 310 -16.48 -29.06 -7.94
C ALA A 310 -15.60 -29.12 -9.21
N GLY A 311 -14.57 -29.97 -9.19
CA GLY A 311 -13.66 -30.20 -10.32
C GLY A 311 -12.68 -29.06 -10.64
N ARG A 312 -12.58 -28.03 -9.76
CA ARG A 312 -11.71 -26.87 -9.99
C ARG A 312 -10.53 -26.85 -9.04
N GLN A 313 -9.39 -26.35 -9.52
CA GLN A 313 -8.22 -26.12 -8.67
C GLN A 313 -8.49 -24.96 -7.71
N ASP A 314 -8.06 -25.10 -6.45
CA ASP A 314 -8.25 -24.09 -5.40
C ASP A 314 -7.72 -22.70 -5.83
N GLN A 315 -6.54 -22.63 -6.45
CA GLN A 315 -5.93 -21.39 -6.93
C GLN A 315 -6.80 -20.64 -7.96
N VAL A 316 -7.49 -21.37 -8.83
CA VAL A 316 -8.41 -20.79 -9.82
C VAL A 316 -9.66 -20.23 -9.14
N VAL A 317 -10.18 -20.94 -8.14
CA VAL A 317 -11.32 -20.48 -7.33
C VAL A 317 -10.93 -19.23 -6.52
N LEU A 318 -9.76 -19.24 -5.87
CA LEU A 318 -9.23 -18.09 -5.13
C LEU A 318 -9.10 -16.85 -6.03
N ARG A 319 -8.54 -17.01 -7.24
CA ARG A 319 -8.45 -15.91 -8.20
C ARG A 319 -9.81 -15.37 -8.59
N GLU A 320 -10.80 -16.23 -8.82
CA GLU A 320 -12.16 -15.80 -9.19
C GLU A 320 -12.82 -15.01 -8.06
N VAL A 321 -12.71 -15.49 -6.82
CA VAL A 321 -13.24 -14.80 -5.64
C VAL A 321 -12.58 -13.43 -5.47
N VAL A 322 -11.25 -13.40 -5.50
CA VAL A 322 -10.48 -12.14 -5.33
C VAL A 322 -10.84 -11.15 -6.44
N ARG A 323 -10.93 -11.59 -7.70
CA ARG A 323 -11.25 -10.71 -8.83
C ARG A 323 -12.62 -10.05 -8.73
N GLN A 324 -13.60 -10.69 -8.10
CA GLN A 324 -14.93 -10.10 -7.91
C GLN A 324 -14.92 -8.93 -6.92
N VAL A 325 -14.00 -8.93 -5.96
CA VAL A 325 -13.83 -7.83 -4.99
C VAL A 325 -12.79 -6.81 -5.47
N TYR A 326 -11.76 -7.29 -6.16
CA TYR A 326 -10.66 -6.45 -6.63
C TYR A 326 -10.28 -6.78 -8.10
N ASP A 327 -10.74 -5.94 -9.04
CA ASP A 327 -10.42 -6.04 -10.47
C ASP A 327 -9.06 -5.38 -10.78
N LEU A 328 -7.97 -6.02 -10.37
CA LEU A 328 -6.60 -5.58 -10.63
C LEU A 328 -6.30 -5.41 -12.14
N ALA A 329 -6.83 -6.30 -12.98
CA ALA A 329 -6.65 -6.19 -14.42
C ALA A 329 -7.36 -4.96 -15.02
N GLY A 330 -8.46 -4.53 -14.42
CA GLY A 330 -9.13 -3.29 -14.76
C GLY A 330 -8.29 -2.06 -14.37
N ASP A 331 -7.60 -2.10 -13.25
CA ASP A 331 -6.67 -1.04 -12.83
C ASP A 331 -5.48 -0.92 -13.77
N ASP A 332 -4.84 -2.03 -14.11
CA ASP A 332 -3.74 -2.08 -15.10
C ASP A 332 -4.17 -1.50 -16.44
N ARG A 333 -5.32 -1.93 -16.95
CA ARG A 333 -5.85 -1.44 -18.23
C ARG A 333 -6.12 0.07 -18.19
N ARG A 334 -6.82 0.58 -17.17
CA ARG A 334 -7.09 2.03 -17.02
C ARG A 334 -5.81 2.85 -17.00
N PHE A 335 -4.77 2.35 -16.33
CA PHE A 335 -3.49 3.04 -16.28
C PHE A 335 -2.78 3.03 -17.61
N ARG A 336 -2.71 1.90 -18.31
CA ARG A 336 -2.11 1.79 -19.66
C ARG A 336 -2.84 2.63 -20.69
N ASP A 337 -4.16 2.64 -20.68
CA ASP A 337 -4.97 3.47 -21.57
C ASP A 337 -4.69 4.97 -21.35
N SER A 338 -4.43 5.37 -20.12
CA SER A 338 -4.08 6.74 -19.77
C SER A 338 -2.68 7.18 -20.25
N ALA A 339 -1.80 6.23 -20.56
CA ALA A 339 -0.43 6.49 -21.03
C ALA A 339 -0.35 6.94 -22.50
N LEU A 340 -1.43 6.83 -23.26
CA LEU A 340 -1.51 7.27 -24.65
C LEU A 340 -1.52 8.81 -24.82
N ALA A 341 -1.75 9.57 -23.73
CA ALA A 341 -1.69 11.02 -23.75
C ALA A 341 -0.23 11.53 -23.90
N ASP A 342 -0.08 12.82 -24.23
CA ASP A 342 1.21 13.50 -24.16
C ASP A 342 1.78 13.49 -22.72
N ASN A 343 3.03 13.93 -22.55
CA ASN A 343 3.69 13.88 -21.24
C ASN A 343 2.90 14.62 -20.15
N ALA A 344 2.43 15.84 -20.44
CA ALA A 344 1.64 16.62 -19.50
C ALA A 344 0.28 15.93 -19.21
N GLY A 345 -0.32 15.33 -20.21
CA GLY A 345 -1.54 14.52 -20.10
C GLY A 345 -1.33 13.28 -19.22
N ARG A 346 -0.19 12.57 -19.39
CA ARG A 346 0.14 11.41 -18.54
C ARG A 346 0.26 11.78 -17.07
N ILE A 347 0.97 12.85 -16.75
CA ILE A 347 1.13 13.38 -15.39
C ILE A 347 -0.25 13.70 -14.79
N ARG A 348 -1.10 14.44 -15.52
CA ARG A 348 -2.47 14.74 -15.06
C ARG A 348 -3.31 13.47 -14.88
N ASN A 349 -3.19 12.51 -15.79
CA ASN A 349 -3.93 11.25 -15.72
C ASN A 349 -3.49 10.38 -14.55
N PHE A 350 -2.19 10.30 -14.25
CA PHE A 350 -1.68 9.59 -13.08
C PHE A 350 -2.36 10.09 -11.80
N ASP A 351 -2.40 11.39 -11.62
CA ASP A 351 -3.05 12.01 -10.47
C ASP A 351 -4.58 11.81 -10.48
N ARG A 352 -5.21 11.92 -11.66
CA ARG A 352 -6.67 11.75 -11.80
C ARG A 352 -7.09 10.32 -11.45
N LEU A 353 -6.37 9.31 -11.92
CA LEU A 353 -6.64 7.90 -11.60
C LEU A 353 -6.56 7.63 -10.09
N ARG A 354 -5.69 8.30 -9.37
CA ARG A 354 -5.55 8.19 -7.92
C ARG A 354 -6.63 8.95 -7.16
N SER A 355 -6.92 10.18 -7.58
CA SER A 355 -7.91 11.04 -6.89
C SER A 355 -9.34 10.56 -7.11
N HIS A 356 -9.65 10.00 -8.29
CA HIS A 356 -10.96 9.45 -8.67
C HIS A 356 -10.95 7.92 -8.71
N TYR A 357 -10.10 7.29 -7.88
CA TYR A 357 -10.02 5.84 -7.82
C TYR A 357 -11.37 5.26 -7.39
N PRO A 358 -11.91 4.26 -8.12
CA PRO A 358 -13.16 3.60 -7.76
C PRO A 358 -13.14 3.06 -6.33
N GLU A 359 -14.29 2.99 -5.70
CA GLU A 359 -14.37 2.41 -4.36
C GLU A 359 -13.97 0.94 -4.40
N ARG A 360 -12.85 0.61 -3.74
CA ARG A 360 -12.42 -0.75 -3.48
C ARG A 360 -12.60 -1.05 -2.00
N ARG A 361 -13.29 -2.16 -1.70
CA ARG A 361 -13.48 -2.64 -0.33
C ARG A 361 -12.45 -3.73 -0.02
N GLU A 362 -12.07 -3.86 1.24
CA GLU A 362 -11.19 -4.93 1.69
C GLU A 362 -11.95 -6.26 1.80
N PHE A 363 -11.25 -7.39 1.67
CA PHE A 363 -11.82 -8.74 1.60
C PHE A 363 -12.71 -9.08 2.79
N GLN A 364 -12.42 -8.55 3.97
CA GLN A 364 -13.17 -8.79 5.21
C GLN A 364 -14.62 -8.30 5.19
N TYR A 365 -15.00 -7.52 4.20
CA TYR A 365 -16.37 -7.00 4.04
C TYR A 365 -17.23 -7.86 3.10
N THR A 366 -16.62 -8.91 2.51
CA THR A 366 -17.31 -9.85 1.61
C THR A 366 -17.44 -11.23 2.23
N THR A 367 -18.62 -11.81 2.16
CA THR A 367 -18.90 -13.21 2.54
C THR A 367 -18.80 -14.12 1.33
N VAL A 368 -18.00 -15.20 1.42
CA VAL A 368 -17.87 -16.21 0.38
C VAL A 368 -18.64 -17.47 0.79
N LYS A 369 -19.60 -17.86 -0.04
CA LYS A 369 -20.39 -19.11 0.10
C LYS A 369 -19.83 -20.14 -0.88
N LEU A 370 -19.15 -21.16 -0.35
CA LEU A 370 -18.58 -22.24 -1.15
C LEU A 370 -19.57 -23.38 -1.30
N ILE A 371 -19.86 -23.75 -2.55
CA ILE A 371 -20.64 -24.93 -2.89
C ILE A 371 -19.65 -26.06 -3.23
N GLY A 372 -19.55 -27.06 -2.32
CA GLY A 372 -18.64 -28.20 -2.51
C GLY A 372 -17.15 -27.91 -2.19
N GLY A 373 -16.83 -26.86 -1.41
CA GLY A 373 -15.46 -26.49 -1.07
C GLY A 373 -14.81 -27.39 -0.02
N THR A 374 -13.49 -27.59 -0.14
CA THR A 374 -12.68 -28.33 0.83
C THR A 374 -12.48 -27.53 2.14
N PRO A 375 -12.23 -28.20 3.28
CA PRO A 375 -11.84 -27.51 4.52
C PRO A 375 -10.59 -26.63 4.33
N SER A 376 -9.62 -27.06 3.49
CA SER A 376 -8.41 -26.31 3.16
C SER A 376 -8.75 -24.99 2.47
N LEU A 377 -9.54 -25.02 1.40
CA LEU A 377 -9.94 -23.82 0.66
C LEU A 377 -10.70 -22.82 1.56
N ARG A 378 -11.60 -23.32 2.45
CA ARG A 378 -12.30 -22.48 3.44
C ARG A 378 -11.32 -21.78 4.38
N ARG A 379 -10.30 -22.51 4.85
CA ARG A 379 -9.25 -21.95 5.70
C ARG A 379 -8.46 -20.88 4.96
N ILE A 380 -7.99 -21.17 3.74
CA ILE A 380 -7.25 -20.20 2.92
C ILE A 380 -8.05 -18.90 2.75
N LEU A 381 -9.31 -18.98 2.37
CA LEU A 381 -10.15 -17.77 2.21
C LEU A 381 -10.30 -16.97 3.52
N LYS A 382 -10.45 -17.65 4.67
CA LYS A 382 -10.47 -16.97 5.97
C LYS A 382 -9.15 -16.30 6.30
N ASP A 383 -8.02 -16.97 6.06
CA ASP A 383 -6.68 -16.46 6.31
C ASP A 383 -6.32 -15.30 5.36
N LEU A 384 -6.90 -15.28 4.15
CA LEU A 384 -6.84 -14.13 3.24
C LEU A 384 -7.70 -12.94 3.72
N GLY A 385 -8.65 -13.16 4.63
CA GLY A 385 -9.46 -12.13 5.25
C GLY A 385 -10.95 -12.17 4.93
N PHE A 386 -11.43 -13.07 4.07
CA PHE A 386 -12.86 -13.21 3.75
C PHE A 386 -13.67 -13.79 4.91
N LYS A 387 -14.95 -13.41 5.00
CA LYS A 387 -15.94 -14.19 5.74
C LYS A 387 -16.32 -15.42 4.91
N VAL A 388 -16.41 -16.60 5.52
CA VAL A 388 -16.67 -17.84 4.77
C VAL A 388 -17.80 -18.62 5.42
N GLU A 389 -18.81 -18.97 4.61
CA GLU A 389 -19.97 -19.80 4.93
C GLU A 389 -19.96 -21.10 4.14
#